data_9ec5f10f5a9a26d0193c9209e2315418
#
_entry.id   9ec5f10f5a9a26d0193c9209e2315418
#
_cell.length_a   1.000
_cell.length_b   1.000
_cell.length_c   1.000
_cell.angle_alpha   90.00
_cell.angle_beta   90.00
_cell.angle_gamma   90.00
#
_symmetry.space_group_name_H-M   'P 1'
#
loop_
_entity.id
_entity.type
_entity.pdbx_description
1 polymer ?
#
loop_
_entity_poly.entity_id
_entity_poly.type
_entity_poly.pdbx_seq_one_letter_code
_entity_poly.pdbx_strand_id
1 'polypeptide(L)'
;MTRTPGNRAGSALLRRELRARQSVLTRILAWSVVECLPSLLSGLAVSAAIDRFLARQVLAGLGFLALLLAAAGIGALATRRLFPWLAEVVEPVRDAFVTAVVEGAVATAVHSSRPPDTAGVSRLTEQVDAVRNILFGLLRSVRQTAFTFAAALAGLAVLAPVVALATGTLAVLALAAFALLLPGLAARRRAVLLADEEVARRAGTTFAGIRDAIACAGEDRAVGDVGWAVDRQIALSRALARAGAVRTLVVFTGGQLPLVALLAAAPWLLRHGDLTFGEVVGAATYLTVSLEPALRSLVEVIGGSGLDLSVHLRRLGEAFARPQPPQDGDRVATQRCDLAIRDLTFAYGPHAKPIVENLDLTFPDGGHVAVVGSSGIGKSTLASLLTGLLKPQQGSVQLGGRDLGQIREADLRRLLGLIPQEAYVFAGSLRENLTYLAPHAGERDLAAAITAVGLDRLVARLGGLDAQVTAGELSAGEKQLIALGRMYLSPARVVILDEATANLDPVAEARAEAAFARRPGTLIVIAHRISSARRAQQILLLDGDSVHRGTHDDLVRTSPLYADLVGHWDVREPAAARLS
;
A
#
# COMPACT_ATOMS: atom_id res chain seq x y z
N MET A 1 7.21 26.56 3.41
CA MET A 1 6.86 25.14 3.63
C MET A 1 6.75 24.46 2.27
N THR A 2 7.79 23.84 1.79
CA THR A 2 7.82 23.06 0.55
C THR A 2 6.98 21.79 0.76
N ARG A 3 5.83 21.71 0.10
CA ARG A 3 4.97 20.53 0.11
C ARG A 3 5.68 19.40 -0.64
N THR A 4 6.07 18.35 0.06
CA THR A 4 6.65 17.14 -0.51
C THR A 4 5.73 16.53 -1.58
N PRO A 5 6.26 15.96 -2.68
CA PRO A 5 5.46 15.43 -3.80
C PRO A 5 4.39 14.40 -3.39
N GLY A 6 4.65 13.56 -2.39
CA GLY A 6 3.70 12.57 -1.88
C GLY A 6 2.40 13.17 -1.30
N ASN A 7 2.47 14.34 -0.65
CA ASN A 7 1.27 15.01 -0.10
C ASN A 7 0.30 15.50 -1.20
N ARG A 8 0.79 15.66 -2.43
CA ARG A 8 -0.05 16.08 -3.58
C ARG A 8 -0.78 14.90 -4.21
N ALA A 9 -0.17 13.71 -4.27
CA ALA A 9 -0.72 12.55 -4.96
C ALA A 9 -1.99 12.01 -4.28
N GLY A 10 -1.94 11.68 -2.98
CA GLY A 10 -3.10 11.16 -2.25
C GLY A 10 -4.26 12.15 -2.20
N SER A 11 -3.98 13.44 -1.93
CA SER A 11 -5.01 14.48 -1.90
C SER A 11 -5.55 14.83 -3.29
N ALA A 12 -4.78 14.63 -4.36
CA ALA A 12 -5.23 14.83 -5.74
C ALA A 12 -6.18 13.70 -6.15
N LEU A 13 -5.84 12.45 -5.82
CA LEU A 13 -6.70 11.29 -6.06
C LEU A 13 -8.04 11.47 -5.36
N LEU A 14 -8.02 11.79 -4.06
CA LEU A 14 -9.25 12.05 -3.30
C LEU A 14 -10.12 13.14 -3.95
N ARG A 15 -9.51 14.27 -4.32
CA ARG A 15 -10.24 15.37 -4.96
C ARG A 15 -10.82 14.98 -6.32
N ARG A 16 -10.10 14.18 -7.11
CA ARG A 16 -10.58 13.67 -8.40
C ARG A 16 -11.82 12.81 -8.21
N GLU A 17 -11.76 11.86 -7.27
CA GLU A 17 -12.86 10.94 -6.99
C GLU A 17 -14.09 11.65 -6.41
N LEU A 18 -13.91 12.63 -5.52
CA LEU A 18 -15.02 13.44 -4.99
C LEU A 18 -15.66 14.31 -6.08
N ARG A 19 -14.86 14.90 -6.99
CA ARG A 19 -15.39 15.68 -8.11
C ARG A 19 -16.19 14.82 -9.09
N ALA A 20 -15.77 13.59 -9.34
CA ALA A 20 -16.50 12.68 -10.22
C ALA A 20 -17.91 12.37 -9.70
N ARG A 21 -18.17 12.59 -8.37
CA ARG A 21 -19.45 12.27 -7.71
C ARG A 21 -20.21 13.50 -7.22
N GLN A 22 -20.04 14.64 -7.89
CA GLN A 22 -20.70 15.89 -7.50
C GLN A 22 -22.22 15.78 -7.45
N SER A 23 -22.85 15.02 -8.34
CA SER A 23 -24.30 14.80 -8.34
C SER A 23 -24.80 14.06 -7.10
N VAL A 24 -24.00 13.12 -6.56
CA VAL A 24 -24.34 12.43 -5.31
C VAL A 24 -24.17 13.37 -4.13
N LEU A 25 -23.08 14.15 -4.12
CA LEU A 25 -22.84 15.16 -3.08
C LEU A 25 -23.94 16.22 -3.03
N THR A 26 -24.46 16.69 -4.16
CA THR A 26 -25.60 17.64 -4.17
C THR A 26 -26.88 17.02 -3.58
N ARG A 27 -27.17 15.73 -3.84
CA ARG A 27 -28.27 15.02 -3.21
C ARG A 27 -28.10 14.89 -1.70
N ILE A 28 -26.88 14.57 -1.24
CA ILE A 28 -26.54 14.53 0.18
C ILE A 28 -26.79 15.89 0.82
N LEU A 29 -26.35 17.00 0.20
CA LEU A 29 -26.60 18.35 0.70
C LEU A 29 -28.10 18.69 0.76
N ALA A 30 -28.88 18.34 -0.25
CA ALA A 30 -30.33 18.56 -0.26
C ALA A 30 -31.03 17.82 0.90
N TRP A 31 -30.73 16.54 1.13
CA TRP A 31 -31.24 15.79 2.25
C TRP A 31 -30.76 16.31 3.62
N SER A 32 -29.61 16.95 3.69
CA SER A 32 -29.08 17.56 4.91
C SER A 32 -29.92 18.73 5.38
N VAL A 33 -30.54 19.47 4.45
CA VAL A 33 -31.50 20.53 4.79
C VAL A 33 -32.75 19.95 5.47
N VAL A 34 -33.21 18.78 5.01
CA VAL A 34 -34.35 18.10 5.67
C VAL A 34 -33.93 17.54 7.03
N GLU A 35 -32.72 16.98 7.13
CA GLU A 35 -32.19 16.42 8.39
C GLU A 35 -32.04 17.47 9.49
N CYS A 36 -31.80 18.76 9.18
CA CYS A 36 -31.60 19.80 10.18
C CYS A 36 -32.91 20.49 10.62
N LEU A 37 -34.08 20.13 10.07
CA LEU A 37 -35.41 20.66 10.47
C LEU A 37 -35.67 20.60 11.98
N PRO A 38 -35.39 19.51 12.69
CA PRO A 38 -35.57 19.46 14.15
C PRO A 38 -34.74 20.52 14.88
N SER A 39 -33.51 20.74 14.42
CA SER A 39 -32.59 21.74 15.01
C SER A 39 -33.06 23.17 14.72
N LEU A 40 -33.66 23.43 13.55
CA LEU A 40 -34.24 24.72 13.20
C LEU A 40 -35.48 25.04 14.08
N LEU A 41 -36.32 24.03 14.30
CA LEU A 41 -37.60 24.20 15.00
C LEU A 41 -37.47 24.06 16.53
N SER A 42 -36.41 23.48 17.05
CA SER A 42 -36.28 23.11 18.47
C SER A 42 -36.57 24.25 19.43
N GLY A 43 -35.89 25.36 19.34
CA GLY A 43 -36.12 26.49 20.23
C GLY A 43 -37.39 27.26 19.94
N LEU A 44 -37.78 27.40 18.65
CA LEU A 44 -39.04 28.05 18.27
C LEU A 44 -40.27 27.30 18.79
N ALA A 45 -40.31 25.97 18.65
CA ALA A 45 -41.39 25.14 19.11
C ALA A 45 -41.46 25.09 20.65
N VAL A 46 -40.30 25.02 21.30
CA VAL A 46 -40.22 25.06 22.79
C VAL A 46 -40.69 26.40 23.32
N SER A 47 -40.21 27.52 22.74
CA SER A 47 -40.65 28.88 23.08
C SER A 47 -42.18 29.01 22.97
N ALA A 48 -42.71 28.70 21.78
CA ALA A 48 -44.15 28.81 21.53
C ALA A 48 -44.96 27.87 22.44
N ALA A 49 -44.48 26.67 22.72
CA ALA A 49 -45.14 25.74 23.63
C ALA A 49 -45.23 26.30 25.04
N ILE A 50 -44.16 26.86 25.59
CA ILE A 50 -44.09 27.42 26.93
C ILE A 50 -45.02 28.63 27.04
N ASP A 51 -44.96 29.57 26.10
CA ASP A 51 -45.84 30.75 26.15
C ASP A 51 -47.32 30.39 26.07
N ARG A 52 -47.67 29.33 25.30
CA ARG A 52 -49.04 28.81 25.27
C ARG A 52 -49.47 28.12 26.58
N PHE A 53 -48.55 27.39 27.21
CA PHE A 53 -48.84 26.80 28.53
C PHE A 53 -49.01 27.88 29.61
N LEU A 54 -48.22 28.92 29.60
CA LEU A 54 -48.36 30.05 30.49
C LEU A 54 -49.69 30.79 30.27
N ALA A 55 -50.15 30.88 29.00
CA ALA A 55 -51.45 31.41 28.61
C ALA A 55 -52.63 30.45 28.89
N ARG A 56 -52.39 29.31 29.56
CA ARG A 56 -53.36 28.23 29.85
C ARG A 56 -53.96 27.56 28.59
N GLN A 57 -53.34 27.69 27.44
CA GLN A 57 -53.75 27.06 26.18
C GLN A 57 -53.04 25.72 26.00
N VAL A 58 -53.37 24.73 26.83
CA VAL A 58 -52.63 23.44 26.91
C VAL A 58 -52.61 22.69 25.57
N LEU A 59 -53.75 22.62 24.86
CA LEU A 59 -53.85 21.91 23.57
C LEU A 59 -52.94 22.55 22.50
N ALA A 60 -52.84 23.87 22.46
CA ALA A 60 -51.97 24.56 21.52
C ALA A 60 -50.47 24.32 21.87
N GLY A 61 -50.13 24.33 23.17
CA GLY A 61 -48.77 23.99 23.62
C GLY A 61 -48.38 22.57 23.25
N LEU A 62 -49.25 21.59 23.46
CA LEU A 62 -49.06 20.19 23.04
C LEU A 62 -48.90 20.07 21.52
N GLY A 63 -49.59 20.90 20.72
CA GLY A 63 -49.47 20.94 19.27
C GLY A 63 -48.04 21.31 18.81
N PHE A 64 -47.37 22.27 19.46
CA PHE A 64 -45.98 22.63 19.15
C PHE A 64 -44.99 21.51 19.52
N LEU A 65 -45.23 20.80 20.63
CA LEU A 65 -44.41 19.64 21.00
C LEU A 65 -44.61 18.47 20.00
N ALA A 66 -45.85 18.24 19.54
CA ALA A 66 -46.14 17.27 18.51
C ALA A 66 -45.48 17.63 17.17
N LEU A 67 -45.43 18.93 16.81
CA LEU A 67 -44.71 19.42 15.63
C LEU A 67 -43.19 19.12 15.76
N LEU A 68 -42.60 19.34 16.91
CA LEU A 68 -41.18 19.03 17.16
C LEU A 68 -40.90 17.54 17.05
N LEU A 69 -41.82 16.69 17.60
CA LEU A 69 -41.70 15.25 17.49
C LEU A 69 -41.81 14.78 16.02
N ALA A 70 -42.76 15.36 15.26
CA ALA A 70 -42.89 15.08 13.83
C ALA A 70 -41.63 15.49 13.04
N ALA A 71 -41.06 16.67 13.33
CA ALA A 71 -39.84 17.13 12.73
C ALA A 71 -38.67 16.19 13.06
N ALA A 72 -38.58 15.70 14.31
CA ALA A 72 -37.56 14.72 14.71
C ALA A 72 -37.70 13.39 13.93
N GLY A 73 -38.93 12.92 13.73
CA GLY A 73 -39.24 11.73 12.90
C GLY A 73 -38.80 11.92 11.44
N ILE A 74 -39.08 13.09 10.86
CA ILE A 74 -38.66 13.45 9.50
C ILE A 74 -37.14 13.50 9.42
N GLY A 75 -36.47 14.11 10.40
CA GLY A 75 -34.99 14.16 10.48
C GLY A 75 -34.36 12.77 10.56
N ALA A 76 -34.94 11.89 11.40
CA ALA A 76 -34.47 10.50 11.50
C ALA A 76 -34.63 9.72 10.18
N LEU A 77 -35.75 9.92 9.47
CA LEU A 77 -35.97 9.33 8.15
C LEU A 77 -35.01 9.87 7.11
N ALA A 78 -34.70 11.18 7.14
CA ALA A 78 -33.73 11.81 6.28
C ALA A 78 -32.32 11.22 6.53
N THR A 79 -31.90 11.08 7.79
CA THR A 79 -30.63 10.44 8.17
C THR A 79 -30.57 9.02 7.61
N ARG A 80 -31.64 8.20 7.76
CA ARG A 80 -31.68 6.84 7.20
C ARG A 80 -31.45 6.82 5.68
N ARG A 81 -32.02 7.79 4.95
CA ARG A 81 -31.91 7.93 3.49
C ARG A 81 -30.52 8.40 3.05
N LEU A 82 -29.75 9.06 3.91
CA LEU A 82 -28.42 9.57 3.61
C LEU A 82 -27.34 8.48 3.62
N PHE A 83 -27.47 7.43 4.43
CA PHE A 83 -26.44 6.39 4.56
C PHE A 83 -26.04 5.73 3.24
N PRO A 84 -26.98 5.27 2.37
CA PRO A 84 -26.61 4.70 1.07
C PRO A 84 -25.85 5.68 0.17
N TRP A 85 -26.23 6.95 0.15
CA TRP A 85 -25.54 7.98 -0.64
C TRP A 85 -24.12 8.26 -0.13
N LEU A 86 -23.90 8.22 1.19
CA LEU A 86 -22.58 8.33 1.77
C LEU A 86 -21.68 7.15 1.37
N ALA A 87 -22.22 5.93 1.38
CA ALA A 87 -21.50 4.74 0.93
C ALA A 87 -21.15 4.83 -0.57
N GLU A 88 -22.08 5.31 -1.42
CA GLU A 88 -21.85 5.51 -2.85
C GLU A 88 -20.71 6.49 -3.17
N VAL A 89 -20.42 7.42 -2.25
CA VAL A 89 -19.24 8.31 -2.38
C VAL A 89 -17.98 7.64 -1.86
N VAL A 90 -18.06 6.94 -0.73
CA VAL A 90 -16.87 6.49 0.01
C VAL A 90 -16.29 5.17 -0.53
N GLU A 91 -17.13 4.19 -0.92
CA GLU A 91 -16.64 2.89 -1.39
C GLU A 91 -15.80 2.98 -2.67
N PRO A 92 -16.20 3.73 -3.70
CA PRO A 92 -15.35 3.86 -4.89
C PRO A 92 -14.07 4.66 -4.64
N VAL A 93 -14.04 5.55 -3.64
CA VAL A 93 -12.78 6.20 -3.20
C VAL A 93 -11.84 5.14 -2.62
N ARG A 94 -12.34 4.25 -1.76
CA ARG A 94 -11.58 3.12 -1.22
C ARG A 94 -10.99 2.28 -2.35
N ASP A 95 -11.80 1.87 -3.32
CA ASP A 95 -11.37 1.01 -4.43
C ASP A 95 -10.28 1.69 -5.28
N ALA A 96 -10.41 2.99 -5.55
CA ALA A 96 -9.39 3.76 -6.25
C ALA A 96 -8.06 3.81 -5.47
N PHE A 97 -8.12 3.92 -4.13
CA PHE A 97 -6.92 3.89 -3.29
C PHE A 97 -6.28 2.50 -3.24
N VAL A 98 -7.08 1.42 -3.13
CA VAL A 98 -6.58 0.03 -3.18
C VAL A 98 -5.86 -0.21 -4.51
N THR A 99 -6.49 0.14 -5.63
CA THR A 99 -5.89 0.00 -6.97
C THR A 99 -4.57 0.76 -7.06
N ALA A 100 -4.52 2.02 -6.61
CA ALA A 100 -3.31 2.83 -6.65
C ALA A 100 -2.19 2.27 -5.76
N VAL A 101 -2.52 1.69 -4.58
CA VAL A 101 -1.55 1.02 -3.70
C VAL A 101 -0.98 -0.22 -4.37
N VAL A 102 -1.84 -1.07 -4.93
CA VAL A 102 -1.41 -2.31 -5.60
C VAL A 102 -0.54 -1.99 -6.81
N GLU A 103 -0.96 -1.06 -7.67
CA GLU A 103 -0.16 -0.61 -8.81
C GLU A 103 1.19 -0.03 -8.39
N GLY A 104 1.23 0.78 -7.33
CA GLY A 104 2.46 1.34 -6.78
C GLY A 104 3.39 0.27 -6.20
N ALA A 105 2.84 -0.70 -5.46
CA ALA A 105 3.60 -1.81 -4.89
C ALA A 105 4.20 -2.70 -5.99
N VAL A 106 3.42 -3.04 -7.02
CA VAL A 106 3.89 -3.81 -8.18
C VAL A 106 4.98 -3.04 -8.92
N ALA A 107 4.76 -1.76 -9.22
CA ALA A 107 5.76 -0.93 -9.89
C ALA A 107 7.06 -0.82 -9.09
N THR A 108 6.97 -0.71 -7.76
CA THR A 108 8.15 -0.67 -6.88
C THR A 108 8.87 -2.02 -6.84
N ALA A 109 8.14 -3.13 -6.76
CA ALA A 109 8.71 -4.48 -6.75
C ALA A 109 9.48 -4.78 -8.05
N VAL A 110 8.95 -4.36 -9.19
CA VAL A 110 9.62 -4.50 -10.50
C VAL A 110 10.95 -3.73 -10.55
N HIS A 111 11.05 -2.57 -9.86
CA HIS A 111 12.25 -1.72 -9.93
C HIS A 111 13.23 -1.91 -8.77
N SER A 112 12.81 -2.51 -7.67
CA SER A 112 13.62 -2.62 -6.44
C SER A 112 14.07 -4.06 -6.24
N SER A 113 14.48 -4.86 -6.98
CA SER A 113 15.10 -6.21 -6.78
C SER A 113 14.92 -6.86 -5.38
N ARG A 114 14.08 -6.28 -4.55
CA ARG A 114 13.65 -6.80 -3.25
C ARG A 114 12.26 -7.40 -3.40
N PRO A 115 12.03 -8.60 -2.89
CA PRO A 115 10.67 -9.15 -2.83
C PRO A 115 9.77 -8.12 -2.12
N PRO A 116 8.54 -7.91 -2.62
CA PRO A 116 7.61 -7.01 -1.98
C PRO A 116 7.40 -7.46 -0.53
N ASP A 117 7.56 -6.54 0.41
CA ASP A 117 7.21 -6.79 1.82
C ASP A 117 5.70 -7.02 1.90
N THR A 118 5.29 -8.28 1.98
CA THR A 118 3.88 -8.67 2.08
C THR A 118 3.22 -8.04 3.32
N ALA A 119 3.98 -7.88 4.41
CA ALA A 119 3.53 -7.16 5.59
C ALA A 119 3.36 -5.66 5.29
N GLY A 120 4.17 -5.08 4.42
CA GLY A 120 4.02 -3.71 3.94
C GLY A 120 2.74 -3.50 3.15
N VAL A 121 2.40 -4.42 2.25
CA VAL A 121 1.13 -4.35 1.47
C VAL A 121 -0.08 -4.47 2.38
N SER A 122 -0.08 -5.41 3.35
CA SER A 122 -1.16 -5.54 4.33
C SER A 122 -1.36 -4.26 5.15
N ARG A 123 -0.27 -3.66 5.64
CA ARG A 123 -0.33 -2.37 6.37
C ARG A 123 -0.89 -1.23 5.51
N LEU A 124 -0.57 -1.20 4.22
CA LEU A 124 -1.12 -0.20 3.31
C LEU A 124 -2.61 -0.40 3.08
N THR A 125 -3.09 -1.64 3.01
CA THR A 125 -4.53 -1.95 2.91
C THR A 125 -5.28 -1.51 4.17
N GLU A 126 -4.73 -1.76 5.37
CA GLU A 126 -5.28 -1.25 6.63
C GLU A 126 -5.36 0.28 6.65
N GLN A 127 -4.36 0.97 6.08
CA GLN A 127 -4.38 2.42 5.97
C GLN A 127 -5.46 2.92 4.99
N VAL A 128 -5.75 2.20 3.92
CA VAL A 128 -6.86 2.53 3.01
C VAL A 128 -8.20 2.38 3.73
N ASP A 129 -8.40 1.32 4.51
CA ASP A 129 -9.62 1.14 5.31
C ASP A 129 -9.74 2.21 6.41
N ALA A 130 -8.63 2.64 7.01
CA ALA A 130 -8.63 3.78 7.92
C ALA A 130 -9.06 5.08 7.21
N VAL A 131 -8.56 5.36 6.00
CA VAL A 131 -8.99 6.51 5.18
C VAL A 131 -10.48 6.42 4.86
N ARG A 132 -10.99 5.25 4.47
CA ARG A 132 -12.42 5.00 4.23
C ARG A 132 -13.27 5.37 5.44
N ASN A 133 -12.91 4.83 6.62
CA ASN A 133 -13.67 5.05 7.85
C ASN A 133 -13.62 6.52 8.31
N ILE A 134 -12.45 7.16 8.23
CA ILE A 134 -12.28 8.57 8.57
C ILE A 134 -13.07 9.43 7.58
N LEU A 135 -13.01 9.16 6.28
CA LEU A 135 -13.73 9.92 5.26
C LEU A 135 -15.24 9.80 5.45
N PHE A 136 -15.75 8.59 5.71
CA PHE A 136 -17.17 8.37 6.02
C PHE A 136 -17.59 9.16 7.27
N GLY A 137 -16.81 9.07 8.34
CA GLY A 137 -17.03 9.82 9.58
C GLY A 137 -17.04 11.33 9.35
N LEU A 138 -16.06 11.86 8.60
CA LEU A 138 -15.96 13.27 8.25
C LEU A 138 -17.16 13.76 7.43
N LEU A 139 -17.49 13.06 6.35
CA LEU A 139 -18.63 13.40 5.49
C LEU A 139 -19.95 13.37 6.25
N ARG A 140 -20.11 12.41 7.16
CA ARG A 140 -21.29 12.33 8.02
C ARG A 140 -21.29 13.45 9.05
N SER A 141 -20.24 13.55 9.89
CA SER A 141 -20.24 14.39 11.10
C SER A 141 -20.07 15.87 10.78
N VAL A 142 -19.10 16.27 9.92
CA VAL A 142 -18.87 17.67 9.57
C VAL A 142 -20.10 18.26 8.89
N ARG A 143 -20.69 17.53 7.94
CA ARG A 143 -21.88 17.94 7.25
C ARG A 143 -23.04 18.13 8.22
N GLN A 144 -23.41 17.09 9.00
CA GLN A 144 -24.50 17.12 9.95
C GLN A 144 -24.33 18.29 10.92
N THR A 145 -23.15 18.42 11.51
CA THR A 145 -22.82 19.47 12.47
C THR A 145 -22.92 20.88 11.88
N ALA A 146 -22.41 21.08 10.64
CA ALA A 146 -22.47 22.37 9.97
C ALA A 146 -23.93 22.80 9.69
N PHE A 147 -24.76 21.87 9.21
CA PHE A 147 -26.18 22.14 8.96
C PHE A 147 -26.97 22.38 10.25
N THR A 148 -26.72 21.57 11.29
CA THR A 148 -27.32 21.77 12.63
C THR A 148 -26.94 23.14 13.20
N PHE A 149 -25.68 23.53 13.13
CA PHE A 149 -25.19 24.83 13.59
C PHE A 149 -25.87 25.97 12.84
N ALA A 150 -25.90 25.91 11.50
CA ALA A 150 -26.52 26.93 10.68
C ALA A 150 -28.04 27.04 10.94
N ALA A 151 -28.72 25.91 11.03
CA ALA A 151 -30.17 25.86 11.31
C ALA A 151 -30.52 26.40 12.72
N ALA A 152 -29.73 26.02 13.72
CA ALA A 152 -29.92 26.54 15.08
C ALA A 152 -29.66 28.04 15.18
N LEU A 153 -28.60 28.54 14.50
CA LEU A 153 -28.33 29.97 14.46
C LEU A 153 -29.43 30.76 13.72
N ALA A 154 -29.96 30.19 12.61
CA ALA A 154 -31.09 30.78 11.89
C ALA A 154 -32.34 30.82 12.75
N GLY A 155 -32.67 29.72 13.44
CA GLY A 155 -33.83 29.68 14.38
C GLY A 155 -33.64 30.65 15.55
N LEU A 156 -32.42 30.77 16.09
CA LEU A 156 -32.13 31.74 17.15
C LEU A 156 -32.24 33.18 16.63
N ALA A 157 -31.85 33.44 15.37
CA ALA A 157 -31.97 34.77 14.76
C ALA A 157 -33.43 35.22 14.56
N VAL A 158 -34.32 34.27 14.32
CA VAL A 158 -35.78 34.53 14.27
C VAL A 158 -36.32 34.82 15.66
N LEU A 159 -35.85 34.09 16.69
CA LEU A 159 -36.38 34.15 18.04
C LEU A 159 -35.84 35.37 18.82
N ALA A 160 -34.49 35.56 18.77
CA ALA A 160 -33.77 36.58 19.52
C ALA A 160 -32.58 37.09 18.70
N PRO A 161 -32.74 38.05 17.76
CA PRO A 161 -31.74 38.46 16.81
C PRO A 161 -30.45 39.01 17.46
N VAL A 162 -30.58 39.72 18.57
CA VAL A 162 -29.41 40.26 19.32
C VAL A 162 -28.58 39.12 19.92
N VAL A 163 -29.23 38.12 20.50
CA VAL A 163 -28.58 36.94 21.08
C VAL A 163 -27.89 36.12 19.96
N ALA A 164 -28.56 35.98 18.81
CA ALA A 164 -28.03 35.29 17.66
C ALA A 164 -26.75 35.98 17.10
N LEU A 165 -26.75 37.30 17.01
CA LEU A 165 -25.61 38.07 16.55
C LEU A 165 -24.41 37.91 17.52
N ALA A 166 -24.66 38.06 18.82
CA ALA A 166 -23.63 37.88 19.84
C ALA A 166 -23.04 36.48 19.83
N THR A 167 -23.92 35.46 19.81
CA THR A 167 -23.51 34.03 19.73
C THR A 167 -22.76 33.72 18.47
N GLY A 168 -23.27 34.15 17.32
CA GLY A 168 -22.65 33.96 16.02
C GLY A 168 -21.25 34.58 15.96
N THR A 169 -21.09 35.81 16.47
CA THR A 169 -19.81 36.48 16.53
C THR A 169 -18.80 35.73 17.41
N LEU A 170 -19.21 35.32 18.62
CA LEU A 170 -18.37 34.53 19.52
C LEU A 170 -17.98 33.20 18.93
N ALA A 171 -18.91 32.51 18.26
CA ALA A 171 -18.63 31.23 17.60
C ALA A 171 -17.65 31.39 16.43
N VAL A 172 -17.80 32.43 15.60
CA VAL A 172 -16.85 32.73 14.51
C VAL A 172 -15.46 33.06 15.05
N LEU A 173 -15.37 33.87 16.09
CA LEU A 173 -14.08 34.18 16.75
C LEU A 173 -13.44 32.91 17.34
N ALA A 174 -14.22 32.06 18.00
CA ALA A 174 -13.76 30.80 18.55
C ALA A 174 -13.25 29.84 17.46
N LEU A 175 -13.98 29.71 16.35
CA LEU A 175 -13.57 28.90 15.19
C LEU A 175 -12.34 29.47 14.49
N ALA A 176 -12.23 30.79 14.37
CA ALA A 176 -11.04 31.45 13.82
C ALA A 176 -9.81 31.19 14.70
N ALA A 177 -9.94 31.35 16.03
CA ALA A 177 -8.87 31.03 16.98
C ALA A 177 -8.47 29.54 16.87
N PHE A 178 -9.44 28.64 16.77
CA PHE A 178 -9.16 27.20 16.55
C PHE A 178 -8.42 26.95 15.24
N ALA A 179 -8.83 27.58 14.14
CA ALA A 179 -8.17 27.45 12.85
C ALA A 179 -6.69 27.91 12.88
N LEU A 180 -6.40 28.96 13.63
CA LEU A 180 -5.02 29.42 13.83
C LEU A 180 -4.16 28.42 14.63
N LEU A 181 -4.78 27.63 15.51
CA LEU A 181 -4.10 26.62 16.33
C LEU A 181 -3.93 25.27 15.61
N LEU A 182 -4.72 24.99 14.56
CA LEU A 182 -4.67 23.73 13.82
C LEU A 182 -3.27 23.33 13.33
N PRO A 183 -2.43 24.22 12.75
CA PRO A 183 -1.10 23.82 12.31
C PRO A 183 -0.20 23.32 13.44
N GLY A 184 -0.28 23.94 14.62
CA GLY A 184 0.45 23.51 15.81
C GLY A 184 -0.03 22.16 16.35
N LEU A 185 -1.33 21.93 16.37
CA LEU A 185 -1.93 20.64 16.74
C LEU A 185 -1.54 19.55 15.75
N ALA A 186 -1.57 19.84 14.45
CA ALA A 186 -1.16 18.92 13.38
C ALA A 186 0.31 18.49 13.53
N ALA A 187 1.20 19.43 13.83
CA ALA A 187 2.62 19.13 14.06
C ALA A 187 2.82 18.20 15.27
N ARG A 188 2.13 18.46 16.39
CA ARG A 188 2.19 17.61 17.59
C ARG A 188 1.57 16.23 17.35
N ARG A 189 0.42 16.16 16.67
CA ARG A 189 -0.21 14.86 16.30
C ARG A 189 0.72 14.03 15.45
N ARG A 190 1.37 14.67 14.46
CA ARG A 190 2.39 14.00 13.63
C ARG A 190 3.56 13.48 14.45
N ALA A 191 4.04 14.25 15.42
CA ALA A 191 5.15 13.82 16.28
C ALA A 191 4.79 12.58 17.11
N VAL A 192 3.55 12.51 17.64
CA VAL A 192 3.04 11.32 18.33
C VAL A 192 3.00 10.11 17.40
N LEU A 193 2.43 10.26 16.19
CA LEU A 193 2.35 9.16 15.23
C LEU A 193 3.73 8.61 14.82
N LEU A 194 4.73 9.48 14.64
CA LEU A 194 6.11 9.06 14.37
C LEU A 194 6.74 8.35 15.57
N ALA A 195 6.39 8.75 16.78
CA ALA A 195 6.86 8.07 18.00
C ALA A 195 6.21 6.69 18.15
N ASP A 196 4.92 6.54 17.83
CA ASP A 196 4.22 5.23 17.80
C ASP A 196 4.90 4.26 16.82
N GLU A 197 5.28 4.76 15.64
CA GLU A 197 6.02 3.96 14.64
C GLU A 197 7.41 3.54 15.13
N GLU A 198 8.10 4.46 15.80
CA GLU A 198 9.43 4.15 16.37
C GLU A 198 9.33 3.07 17.45
N VAL A 199 8.30 3.12 18.31
CA VAL A 199 8.02 2.05 19.28
C VAL A 199 7.76 0.73 18.57
N ALA A 200 6.88 0.71 17.57
CA ALA A 200 6.55 -0.49 16.82
C ALA A 200 7.77 -1.07 16.08
N ARG A 201 8.60 -0.21 15.47
CA ARG A 201 9.82 -0.60 14.77
C ARG A 201 10.83 -1.22 15.73
N ARG A 202 11.10 -0.58 16.87
CA ARG A 202 12.05 -1.08 17.88
C ARG A 202 11.57 -2.38 18.49
N ALA A 203 10.30 -2.45 18.88
CA ALA A 203 9.70 -3.69 19.37
C ALA A 203 9.84 -4.82 18.33
N GLY A 204 9.53 -4.55 17.06
CA GLY A 204 9.68 -5.52 15.98
C GLY A 204 11.12 -6.04 15.82
N THR A 205 12.12 -5.15 15.85
CA THR A 205 13.53 -5.57 15.78
C THR A 205 13.97 -6.35 17.02
N THR A 206 13.51 -5.95 18.21
CA THR A 206 13.79 -6.66 19.47
C THR A 206 13.17 -8.07 19.46
N PHE A 207 11.92 -8.22 19.03
CA PHE A 207 11.27 -9.54 18.92
C PHE A 207 11.91 -10.43 17.85
N ALA A 208 12.35 -9.87 16.73
CA ALA A 208 13.07 -10.63 15.71
C ALA A 208 14.40 -11.18 16.22
N GLY A 209 15.10 -10.44 17.08
CA GLY A 209 16.37 -10.84 17.71
C GLY A 209 16.24 -11.40 19.11
N ILE A 210 15.03 -11.74 19.59
CA ILE A 210 14.82 -12.11 21.01
C ILE A 210 15.64 -13.34 21.46
N ARG A 211 15.83 -14.31 20.57
CA ARG A 211 16.63 -15.51 20.88
C ARG A 211 18.10 -15.16 21.10
N ASP A 212 18.64 -14.26 20.29
CA ASP A 212 20.02 -13.80 20.39
C ASP A 212 20.21 -12.92 21.63
N ALA A 213 19.23 -12.05 21.93
CA ALA A 213 19.22 -11.25 23.14
C ALA A 213 19.26 -12.12 24.42
N ILE A 214 18.42 -13.18 24.48
CA ILE A 214 18.40 -14.13 25.59
C ILE A 214 19.71 -14.92 25.65
N ALA A 215 20.23 -15.40 24.51
CA ALA A 215 21.47 -16.16 24.48
C ALA A 215 22.71 -15.36 24.95
N CYS A 216 22.65 -14.02 24.81
CA CYS A 216 23.72 -13.10 25.24
C CYS A 216 23.43 -12.39 26.58
N ALA A 217 22.39 -12.78 27.34
CA ALA A 217 21.93 -12.11 28.56
C ALA A 217 21.75 -10.59 28.36
N GLY A 218 21.14 -10.22 27.24
CA GLY A 218 20.93 -8.83 26.79
C GLY A 218 19.52 -8.28 27.01
N GLU A 219 18.68 -8.97 27.79
CA GLU A 219 17.25 -8.65 27.97
C GLU A 219 17.04 -7.24 28.52
N ASP A 220 17.81 -6.85 29.53
CA ASP A 220 17.68 -5.51 30.12
C ASP A 220 17.97 -4.40 29.12
N ARG A 221 18.95 -4.60 28.23
CA ARG A 221 19.26 -3.64 27.16
C ARG A 221 18.14 -3.58 26.13
N ALA A 222 17.60 -4.73 25.75
CA ALA A 222 16.49 -4.83 24.80
C ALA A 222 15.23 -4.14 25.35
N VAL A 223 14.90 -4.36 26.62
CA VAL A 223 13.80 -3.69 27.34
C VAL A 223 14.07 -2.17 27.44
N GLY A 224 15.29 -1.77 27.76
CA GLY A 224 15.69 -0.38 27.86
C GLY A 224 15.53 0.40 26.55
N ASP A 225 15.91 -0.20 25.42
CA ASP A 225 15.77 0.40 24.08
C ASP A 225 14.32 0.65 23.68
N VAL A 226 13.43 -0.31 23.97
CA VAL A 226 11.98 -0.13 23.74
C VAL A 226 11.40 0.86 24.75
N GLY A 227 11.80 0.77 26.03
CA GLY A 227 11.36 1.66 27.11
C GLY A 227 11.63 3.13 26.81
N TRP A 228 12.83 3.47 26.32
CA TRP A 228 13.14 4.83 25.89
C TRP A 228 12.18 5.37 24.81
N ALA A 229 11.83 4.54 23.83
CA ALA A 229 10.90 4.93 22.78
C ALA A 229 9.48 5.16 23.33
N VAL A 230 9.05 4.31 24.27
CA VAL A 230 7.76 4.44 24.97
C VAL A 230 7.73 5.73 25.81
N ASP A 231 8.78 6.03 26.59
CA ASP A 231 8.85 7.26 27.39
C ASP A 231 8.77 8.51 26.51
N ARG A 232 9.45 8.50 25.37
CA ARG A 232 9.36 9.59 24.38
C ARG A 232 7.95 9.73 23.81
N GLN A 233 7.28 8.63 23.47
CA GLN A 233 5.89 8.62 23.01
C GLN A 233 4.95 9.21 24.07
N ILE A 234 5.11 8.82 25.35
CA ILE A 234 4.33 9.34 26.47
C ILE A 234 4.54 10.85 26.62
N ALA A 235 5.77 11.35 26.53
CA ALA A 235 6.06 12.77 26.63
C ALA A 235 5.38 13.59 25.52
N LEU A 236 5.43 13.10 24.28
CA LEU A 236 4.76 13.72 23.12
C LEU A 236 3.23 13.67 23.25
N SER A 237 2.68 12.55 23.70
CA SER A 237 1.24 12.39 23.94
C SER A 237 0.73 13.34 25.02
N ARG A 238 1.48 13.53 26.11
CA ARG A 238 1.19 14.54 27.15
C ARG A 238 1.23 15.96 26.60
N ALA A 239 2.20 16.27 25.72
CA ALA A 239 2.28 17.58 25.07
C ALA A 239 1.08 17.84 24.13
N LEU A 240 0.62 16.80 23.41
CA LEU A 240 -0.59 16.88 22.60
C LEU A 240 -1.84 17.06 23.45
N ALA A 241 -1.98 16.32 24.57
CA ALA A 241 -3.11 16.43 25.49
C ALA A 241 -3.22 17.83 26.09
N ARG A 242 -2.08 18.43 26.52
CA ARG A 242 -2.06 19.82 27.03
C ARG A 242 -2.50 20.81 25.94
N ALA A 243 -2.05 20.62 24.71
CA ALA A 243 -2.50 21.46 23.59
C ALA A 243 -4.00 21.26 23.28
N GLY A 244 -4.54 20.06 23.55
CA GLY A 244 -5.97 19.77 23.46
C GLY A 244 -6.83 20.55 24.46
N ALA A 245 -6.29 20.98 25.62
CA ALA A 245 -7.00 21.80 26.59
C ALA A 245 -7.45 23.15 26.01
N VAL A 246 -6.69 23.71 25.06
CA VAL A 246 -7.09 24.93 24.33
C VAL A 246 -8.38 24.74 23.57
N ARG A 247 -8.63 23.52 23.04
CA ARG A 247 -9.88 23.15 22.38
C ARG A 247 -11.09 23.32 23.30
N THR A 248 -10.95 22.93 24.57
CA THR A 248 -12.00 23.10 25.58
C THR A 248 -12.30 24.60 25.81
N LEU A 249 -11.29 25.45 25.81
CA LEU A 249 -11.46 26.89 25.94
C LEU A 249 -12.21 27.50 24.75
N VAL A 250 -11.94 27.02 23.51
CA VAL A 250 -12.65 27.43 22.30
C VAL A 250 -14.13 27.07 22.38
N VAL A 251 -14.44 25.83 22.82
CA VAL A 251 -15.83 25.38 22.98
C VAL A 251 -16.54 26.15 24.08
N PHE A 252 -15.84 26.43 25.21
CA PHE A 252 -16.40 27.26 26.30
C PHE A 252 -16.77 28.65 25.81
N THR A 253 -15.83 29.33 25.12
CA THR A 253 -16.03 30.72 24.65
C THR A 253 -17.14 30.82 23.61
N GLY A 254 -17.20 29.87 22.65
CA GLY A 254 -18.17 29.91 21.54
C GLY A 254 -19.51 29.29 21.88
N GLY A 255 -19.59 28.40 22.87
CA GLY A 255 -20.81 27.62 23.19
C GLY A 255 -21.40 27.96 24.56
N GLN A 256 -20.60 27.91 25.65
CA GLN A 256 -21.12 28.08 27.00
C GLN A 256 -21.18 29.54 27.44
N LEU A 257 -20.25 30.38 27.03
CA LEU A 257 -20.25 31.81 27.40
C LEU A 257 -21.52 32.54 26.91
N PRO A 258 -22.03 32.33 25.67
CA PRO A 258 -23.30 32.91 25.25
C PRO A 258 -24.48 32.51 26.13
N LEU A 259 -24.53 31.24 26.59
CA LEU A 259 -25.59 30.77 27.50
C LEU A 259 -25.51 31.52 28.86
N VAL A 260 -24.33 31.62 29.44
CA VAL A 260 -24.14 32.35 30.71
C VAL A 260 -24.52 33.82 30.56
N ALA A 261 -24.13 34.44 29.44
CA ALA A 261 -24.49 35.83 29.13
C ALA A 261 -26.03 36.00 28.97
N LEU A 262 -26.71 35.07 28.26
CA LEU A 262 -28.15 35.08 28.12
C LEU A 262 -28.86 34.98 29.48
N LEU A 263 -28.46 34.02 30.33
CA LEU A 263 -29.04 33.82 31.65
C LEU A 263 -28.82 35.00 32.58
N ALA A 264 -27.64 35.61 32.53
CA ALA A 264 -27.32 36.83 33.30
C ALA A 264 -28.15 38.05 32.82
N ALA A 265 -28.40 38.15 31.50
CA ALA A 265 -29.19 39.24 30.92
C ALA A 265 -30.72 38.98 31.00
N ALA A 266 -31.17 37.75 31.20
CA ALA A 266 -32.56 37.35 31.15
C ALA A 266 -33.47 38.22 32.08
N PRO A 267 -33.11 38.53 33.35
CA PRO A 267 -33.97 39.38 34.20
C PRO A 267 -34.15 40.77 33.62
N TRP A 268 -33.15 41.31 32.95
CA TRP A 268 -33.21 42.63 32.32
C TRP A 268 -34.05 42.58 31.03
N LEU A 269 -33.81 41.58 30.14
CA LEU A 269 -34.58 41.40 28.90
C LEU A 269 -36.07 41.20 29.17
N LEU A 270 -36.42 40.41 30.17
CA LEU A 270 -37.83 40.17 30.56
C LEU A 270 -38.52 41.42 31.12
N ARG A 271 -37.81 42.26 31.90
CA ARG A 271 -38.36 43.49 32.48
C ARG A 271 -38.63 44.58 31.44
N HIS A 272 -37.81 44.68 30.42
CA HIS A 272 -37.96 45.67 29.33
C HIS A 272 -38.90 45.21 28.22
N GLY A 273 -39.38 43.96 28.29
CA GLY A 273 -40.31 43.42 27.31
C GLY A 273 -39.69 43.07 25.98
N ASP A 274 -38.34 43.00 25.91
CA ASP A 274 -37.61 42.65 24.68
C ASP A 274 -37.76 41.17 24.29
N LEU A 275 -37.96 40.28 25.30
CA LEU A 275 -38.21 38.85 25.10
C LEU A 275 -39.29 38.32 26.06
N THR A 276 -40.08 37.35 25.63
CA THR A 276 -40.97 36.54 26.48
C THR A 276 -40.20 35.49 27.28
N PHE A 277 -40.82 34.93 28.31
CA PHE A 277 -40.22 33.83 29.08
C PHE A 277 -39.96 32.60 28.18
N GLY A 278 -40.89 32.29 27.27
CA GLY A 278 -40.74 31.22 26.29
C GLY A 278 -39.55 31.48 25.36
N GLU A 279 -39.36 32.70 24.89
CA GLU A 279 -38.21 33.07 24.04
C GLU A 279 -36.87 32.92 24.73
N VAL A 280 -36.77 33.28 26.02
CA VAL A 280 -35.51 33.05 26.78
C VAL A 280 -35.23 31.55 26.91
N VAL A 281 -36.24 30.72 27.21
CA VAL A 281 -36.06 29.26 27.29
C VAL A 281 -35.77 28.65 25.92
N GLY A 282 -36.43 29.12 24.85
CA GLY A 282 -36.17 28.70 23.47
C GLY A 282 -34.75 29.04 23.01
N ALA A 283 -34.26 30.25 23.37
CA ALA A 283 -32.89 30.67 23.10
C ALA A 283 -31.89 29.79 23.87
N ALA A 284 -32.14 29.53 25.16
CA ALA A 284 -31.30 28.61 25.94
C ALA A 284 -31.29 27.19 25.36
N THR A 285 -32.42 26.71 24.82
CA THR A 285 -32.55 25.42 24.14
C THR A 285 -31.65 25.38 22.91
N TYR A 286 -31.66 26.40 22.05
CA TYR A 286 -30.74 26.48 20.90
C TYR A 286 -29.27 26.43 21.32
N LEU A 287 -28.91 27.17 22.34
CA LEU A 287 -27.52 27.25 22.83
C LEU A 287 -27.06 25.91 23.39
N THR A 288 -27.85 25.23 24.22
CA THR A 288 -27.46 24.01 24.92
C THR A 288 -27.64 22.74 24.10
N VAL A 289 -28.72 22.62 23.34
CA VAL A 289 -29.06 21.36 22.65
C VAL A 289 -28.48 21.31 21.24
N SER A 290 -28.30 22.47 20.58
CA SER A 290 -27.87 22.49 19.16
C SER A 290 -26.53 23.16 18.94
N LEU A 291 -26.29 24.39 19.42
CA LEU A 291 -25.12 25.19 19.06
C LEU A 291 -23.86 24.72 19.79
N GLU A 292 -23.91 24.51 21.10
CA GLU A 292 -22.72 24.04 21.86
C GLU A 292 -22.30 22.64 21.43
N PRO A 293 -23.18 21.62 21.32
CA PRO A 293 -22.78 20.31 20.85
C PRO A 293 -22.27 20.32 19.39
N ALA A 294 -22.86 21.15 18.53
CA ALA A 294 -22.39 21.31 17.16
C ALA A 294 -20.97 21.93 17.11
N LEU A 295 -20.72 22.99 17.87
CA LEU A 295 -19.39 23.60 17.94
C LEU A 295 -18.36 22.62 18.50
N ARG A 296 -18.68 21.89 19.55
CA ARG A 296 -17.85 20.84 20.15
C ARG A 296 -17.52 19.76 19.13
N SER A 297 -18.53 19.21 18.47
CA SER A 297 -18.35 18.16 17.45
C SER A 297 -17.49 18.64 16.28
N LEU A 298 -17.69 19.88 15.80
CA LEU A 298 -16.90 20.44 14.70
C LEU A 298 -15.41 20.55 15.07
N VAL A 299 -15.13 21.06 16.26
CA VAL A 299 -13.76 21.19 16.78
C VAL A 299 -13.11 19.81 17.02
N GLU A 300 -13.87 18.83 17.51
CA GLU A 300 -13.38 17.46 17.74
C GLU A 300 -13.10 16.72 16.44
N VAL A 301 -14.01 16.80 15.48
CA VAL A 301 -13.89 16.08 14.22
C VAL A 301 -12.77 16.67 13.35
N ILE A 302 -12.68 18.00 13.24
CA ILE A 302 -11.62 18.64 12.45
C ILE A 302 -10.27 18.47 13.15
N GLY A 303 -10.20 18.66 14.46
CA GLY A 303 -8.96 18.57 15.25
C GLY A 303 -8.45 17.14 15.47
N GLY A 304 -9.30 16.12 15.28
CA GLY A 304 -8.96 14.70 15.33
C GLY A 304 -8.92 14.08 13.94
N SER A 305 -10.06 13.61 13.49
CA SER A 305 -10.21 12.84 12.24
C SER A 305 -9.70 13.59 10.99
N GLY A 306 -9.84 14.92 10.94
CA GLY A 306 -9.32 15.72 9.81
C GLY A 306 -7.81 15.70 9.72
N LEU A 307 -7.11 15.75 10.88
CA LEU A 307 -5.66 15.65 10.94
C LEU A 307 -5.19 14.23 10.60
N ASP A 308 -5.84 13.20 11.12
CA ASP A 308 -5.53 11.81 10.85
C ASP A 308 -5.67 11.50 9.35
N LEU A 309 -6.75 11.97 8.71
CA LEU A 309 -6.92 11.85 7.25
C LEU A 309 -5.73 12.45 6.49
N SER A 310 -5.26 13.63 6.88
CA SER A 310 -4.13 14.29 6.22
C SER A 310 -2.83 13.49 6.31
N VAL A 311 -2.62 12.77 7.41
CA VAL A 311 -1.44 11.91 7.61
C VAL A 311 -1.54 10.64 6.76
N HIS A 312 -2.70 9.95 6.79
CA HIS A 312 -2.90 8.74 5.98
C HIS A 312 -2.83 9.03 4.49
N LEU A 313 -3.44 10.12 4.00
CA LEU A 313 -3.37 10.52 2.58
C LEU A 313 -1.94 10.80 2.12
N ARG A 314 -1.09 11.37 3.00
CA ARG A 314 0.31 11.60 2.67
C ARG A 314 1.08 10.29 2.55
N ARG A 315 0.91 9.35 3.50
CA ARG A 315 1.56 8.04 3.48
C ARG A 315 1.18 7.23 2.26
N LEU A 316 -0.12 7.17 1.97
CA LEU A 316 -0.61 6.52 0.75
C LEU A 316 -0.03 7.20 -0.50
N GLY A 317 0.06 8.54 -0.50
CA GLY A 317 0.67 9.29 -1.59
C GLY A 317 2.16 8.99 -1.79
N GLU A 318 2.90 8.69 -0.74
CA GLU A 318 4.29 8.22 -0.81
C GLU A 318 4.36 6.80 -1.40
N ALA A 319 3.40 5.93 -1.06
CA ALA A 319 3.29 4.58 -1.64
C ALA A 319 2.85 4.57 -3.12
N PHE A 320 2.15 5.61 -3.58
CA PHE A 320 1.78 5.78 -5.00
C PHE A 320 2.92 6.35 -5.86
N ALA A 321 4.01 6.80 -5.23
CA ALA A 321 5.16 7.30 -5.96
C ALA A 321 5.73 6.17 -6.82
N ARG A 322 5.25 6.11 -8.06
CA ARG A 322 5.85 5.24 -9.07
C ARG A 322 7.29 5.68 -9.25
N PRO A 323 8.26 4.76 -9.22
CA PRO A 323 9.53 5.03 -9.88
C PRO A 323 9.17 5.54 -11.27
N GLN A 324 9.83 6.61 -11.73
CA GLN A 324 9.59 7.08 -13.10
C GLN A 324 9.66 5.87 -14.03
N PRO A 325 8.63 5.63 -14.87
CA PRO A 325 8.73 4.58 -15.85
C PRO A 325 10.05 4.80 -16.60
N PRO A 326 10.79 3.73 -16.90
CA PRO A 326 11.93 3.86 -17.80
C PRO A 326 11.44 4.67 -18.99
N GLN A 327 12.23 5.65 -19.44
CA GLN A 327 11.92 6.42 -20.62
C GLN A 327 11.44 5.46 -21.70
N ASP A 328 10.37 5.80 -22.41
CA ASP A 328 9.85 4.98 -23.50
C ASP A 328 11.01 4.57 -24.39
N GLY A 329 11.55 3.38 -24.12
CA GLY A 329 12.67 2.83 -24.86
C GLY A 329 12.22 2.51 -26.28
N ASP A 330 13.15 2.45 -27.20
CA ASP A 330 12.89 2.12 -28.59
C ASP A 330 12.19 0.75 -28.70
N ARG A 331 11.21 0.64 -29.59
CA ARG A 331 10.69 -0.66 -30.03
C ARG A 331 11.81 -1.43 -30.70
N VAL A 332 12.11 -2.60 -30.18
CA VAL A 332 13.20 -3.43 -30.71
C VAL A 332 12.60 -4.67 -31.37
N ALA A 333 12.65 -4.69 -32.70
CA ALA A 333 12.57 -5.93 -33.49
C ALA A 333 14.02 -6.43 -33.72
N THR A 334 14.64 -7.01 -32.69
CA THR A 334 16.00 -7.57 -32.84
C THR A 334 15.92 -8.93 -33.49
N GLN A 335 16.62 -9.09 -34.62
CA GLN A 335 16.84 -10.40 -35.25
C GLN A 335 17.93 -11.20 -34.50
N ARG A 336 18.81 -10.54 -33.74
CA ARG A 336 19.91 -11.15 -32.95
C ARG A 336 19.70 -10.86 -31.47
N CYS A 337 19.92 -11.89 -30.64
CA CYS A 337 19.71 -11.83 -29.18
C CYS A 337 20.99 -12.23 -28.43
N ASP A 338 22.17 -11.84 -28.95
CA ASP A 338 23.41 -11.95 -28.21
C ASP A 338 23.39 -10.98 -27.01
N LEU A 339 23.83 -11.48 -25.84
CA LEU A 339 24.00 -10.67 -24.64
C LEU A 339 25.48 -10.29 -24.48
N ALA A 340 25.76 -9.02 -24.29
CA ALA A 340 27.10 -8.52 -24.01
C ALA A 340 27.12 -7.68 -22.72
N ILE A 341 28.08 -7.92 -21.89
CA ILE A 341 28.44 -7.12 -20.72
C ILE A 341 29.69 -6.33 -21.08
N ARG A 342 29.70 -5.02 -20.77
CA ARG A 342 30.81 -4.12 -21.03
C ARG A 342 31.16 -3.33 -19.78
N ASP A 343 32.41 -3.51 -19.29
CA ASP A 343 33.01 -2.79 -18.16
C ASP A 343 32.08 -2.71 -16.94
N LEU A 344 31.40 -3.82 -16.60
CA LEU A 344 30.32 -3.84 -15.64
C LEU A 344 30.85 -3.94 -14.22
N THR A 345 30.46 -2.96 -13.38
CA THR A 345 30.72 -2.96 -11.94
C THR A 345 29.42 -2.83 -11.16
N PHE A 346 29.25 -3.69 -10.15
CA PHE A 346 28.05 -3.69 -9.30
C PHE A 346 28.35 -4.02 -7.85
N ALA A 347 27.76 -3.22 -6.93
CA ALA A 347 27.70 -3.48 -5.49
C ALA A 347 26.30 -3.21 -4.94
N TYR A 348 25.88 -3.91 -3.87
CA TYR A 348 24.55 -3.71 -3.25
C TYR A 348 24.41 -2.43 -2.42
N GLY A 349 25.46 -1.66 -2.27
CA GLY A 349 25.43 -0.39 -1.55
C GLY A 349 26.66 0.48 -1.87
N PRO A 350 26.59 1.79 -1.57
CA PRO A 350 27.65 2.74 -1.93
C PRO A 350 28.99 2.48 -1.22
N HIS A 351 28.97 1.71 -0.13
CA HIS A 351 30.17 1.33 0.66
C HIS A 351 30.36 -0.19 0.73
N ALA A 352 29.57 -0.97 -0.02
CA ALA A 352 29.73 -2.41 -0.07
C ALA A 352 30.87 -2.76 -1.04
N LYS A 353 31.60 -3.86 -0.75
CA LYS A 353 32.57 -4.42 -1.70
C LYS A 353 31.82 -4.78 -2.99
N PRO A 354 32.37 -4.44 -4.17
CA PRO A 354 31.80 -4.88 -5.44
C PRO A 354 31.67 -6.41 -5.49
N ILE A 355 30.55 -6.88 -6.02
CA ILE A 355 30.33 -8.31 -6.29
C ILE A 355 30.85 -8.67 -7.68
N VAL A 356 30.78 -7.70 -8.58
CA VAL A 356 31.30 -7.79 -9.93
C VAL A 356 32.05 -6.50 -10.19
N GLU A 357 33.27 -6.60 -10.72
CA GLU A 357 34.14 -5.45 -10.99
C GLU A 357 34.76 -5.59 -12.38
N ASN A 358 34.62 -4.53 -13.21
CA ASN A 358 35.19 -4.44 -14.58
C ASN A 358 34.95 -5.69 -15.45
N LEU A 359 33.72 -6.26 -15.38
CA LEU A 359 33.41 -7.50 -16.07
C LEU A 359 33.05 -7.26 -17.53
N ASP A 360 33.75 -7.96 -18.43
CA ASP A 360 33.44 -8.06 -19.86
C ASP A 360 33.11 -9.50 -20.23
N LEU A 361 31.87 -9.72 -20.72
CA LEU A 361 31.41 -11.04 -21.15
C LEU A 361 30.51 -10.93 -22.37
N THR A 362 30.48 -12.00 -23.18
CA THR A 362 29.55 -12.13 -24.30
C THR A 362 28.96 -13.53 -24.34
N PHE A 363 27.64 -13.59 -24.41
CA PHE A 363 26.87 -14.81 -24.62
C PHE A 363 26.34 -14.80 -26.07
N PRO A 364 26.79 -15.73 -26.91
CA PRO A 364 26.39 -15.74 -28.33
C PRO A 364 24.91 -16.09 -28.49
N ASP A 365 24.27 -15.55 -29.52
CA ASP A 365 22.90 -15.92 -29.88
C ASP A 365 22.84 -17.42 -30.23
N GLY A 366 21.88 -18.13 -29.63
CA GLY A 366 21.74 -19.59 -29.78
C GLY A 366 22.73 -20.42 -28.97
N GLY A 367 23.56 -19.81 -28.12
CA GLY A 367 24.53 -20.51 -27.27
C GLY A 367 23.89 -21.19 -26.05
N HIS A 368 24.47 -22.32 -25.63
CA HIS A 368 24.18 -22.95 -24.35
C HIS A 368 25.38 -22.77 -23.41
N VAL A 369 25.26 -21.95 -22.38
CA VAL A 369 26.33 -21.55 -21.49
C VAL A 369 25.97 -21.91 -20.05
N ALA A 370 26.89 -22.60 -19.35
CA ALA A 370 26.78 -22.82 -17.92
C ALA A 370 27.63 -21.81 -17.15
N VAL A 371 27.08 -21.20 -16.10
CA VAL A 371 27.80 -20.33 -15.16
C VAL A 371 28.02 -21.11 -13.88
N VAL A 372 29.29 -21.26 -13.48
CA VAL A 372 29.72 -22.00 -12.30
C VAL A 372 30.62 -21.14 -11.42
N GLY A 373 30.76 -21.50 -10.16
CA GLY A 373 31.61 -20.81 -9.18
C GLY A 373 31.18 -21.12 -7.75
N SER A 374 31.95 -20.72 -6.78
CA SER A 374 31.67 -20.96 -5.36
C SER A 374 30.33 -20.32 -4.92
N SER A 375 29.76 -20.82 -3.83
CA SER A 375 28.52 -20.24 -3.27
C SER A 375 28.79 -18.81 -2.81
N GLY A 376 27.85 -17.90 -3.10
CA GLY A 376 27.97 -16.48 -2.72
C GLY A 376 28.85 -15.62 -3.64
N ILE A 377 29.47 -16.17 -4.70
CA ILE A 377 30.36 -15.42 -5.62
C ILE A 377 29.63 -14.37 -6.48
N GLY A 378 28.28 -14.37 -6.49
CA GLY A 378 27.52 -13.39 -7.28
C GLY A 378 26.81 -13.94 -8.52
N LYS A 379 26.68 -15.26 -8.69
CA LYS A 379 26.00 -15.89 -9.84
C LYS A 379 24.56 -15.39 -10.07
N SER A 380 23.74 -15.37 -9.03
CA SER A 380 22.35 -14.88 -9.12
C SER A 380 22.29 -13.36 -9.29
N THR A 381 23.30 -12.62 -8.78
CA THR A 381 23.47 -11.19 -9.05
C THR A 381 23.73 -10.95 -10.53
N LEU A 382 24.62 -11.75 -11.14
CA LEU A 382 24.87 -11.71 -12.57
C LEU A 382 23.59 -12.00 -13.39
N ALA A 383 22.82 -13.03 -13.02
CA ALA A 383 21.52 -13.31 -13.67
C ALA A 383 20.55 -12.11 -13.60
N SER A 384 20.50 -11.44 -12.45
CA SER A 384 19.67 -10.26 -12.24
C SER A 384 20.14 -9.05 -13.06
N LEU A 385 21.45 -8.88 -13.22
CA LEU A 385 22.04 -7.84 -14.09
C LEU A 385 21.78 -8.12 -15.57
N LEU A 386 21.98 -9.37 -16.01
CA LEU A 386 21.71 -9.81 -17.39
C LEU A 386 20.25 -9.64 -17.81
N THR A 387 19.33 -9.70 -16.87
CA THR A 387 17.88 -9.51 -17.14
C THR A 387 17.42 -8.07 -16.91
N GLY A 388 18.31 -7.16 -16.48
CA GLY A 388 17.96 -5.78 -16.17
C GLY A 388 17.11 -5.61 -14.91
N LEU A 389 16.98 -6.65 -14.07
CA LEU A 389 16.36 -6.56 -12.75
C LEU A 389 17.22 -5.76 -11.78
N LEU A 390 18.54 -5.82 -11.94
CA LEU A 390 19.51 -4.95 -11.29
C LEU A 390 20.14 -4.01 -12.31
N LYS A 391 20.38 -2.76 -11.93
CA LYS A 391 21.09 -1.79 -12.74
C LYS A 391 22.55 -1.72 -12.28
N PRO A 392 23.53 -1.84 -13.19
CA PRO A 392 24.93 -1.68 -12.83
C PRO A 392 25.22 -0.24 -12.37
N GLN A 393 26.26 -0.08 -11.54
CA GLN A 393 26.77 1.23 -11.12
C GLN A 393 27.66 1.84 -12.20
N GLN A 394 28.43 1.00 -12.90
CA GLN A 394 29.24 1.37 -14.05
C GLN A 394 29.09 0.29 -15.14
N GLY A 395 29.39 0.69 -16.37
CA GLY A 395 29.28 -0.20 -17.51
C GLY A 395 27.86 -0.39 -18.03
N SER A 396 27.66 -1.39 -18.88
CA SER A 396 26.37 -1.66 -19.50
C SER A 396 26.14 -3.15 -19.78
N VAL A 397 24.87 -3.54 -19.85
CA VAL A 397 24.42 -4.83 -20.38
C VAL A 397 23.66 -4.56 -21.67
N GLN A 398 24.04 -5.23 -22.74
CA GLN A 398 23.49 -5.02 -24.08
C GLN A 398 22.84 -6.30 -24.61
N LEU A 399 21.70 -6.15 -25.26
CA LEU A 399 20.99 -7.20 -26.00
C LEU A 399 20.98 -6.84 -27.49
N GLY A 400 21.56 -7.66 -28.34
CA GLY A 400 21.67 -7.38 -29.77
C GLY A 400 22.38 -6.04 -30.06
N GLY A 401 23.39 -5.68 -29.26
CA GLY A 401 24.17 -4.44 -29.37
C GLY A 401 23.47 -3.19 -28.80
N ARG A 402 22.30 -3.30 -28.17
CA ARG A 402 21.59 -2.18 -27.52
C ARG A 402 21.58 -2.34 -26.03
N ASP A 403 21.81 -1.24 -25.31
CA ASP A 403 21.72 -1.21 -23.85
C ASP A 403 20.31 -1.59 -23.38
N LEU A 404 20.21 -2.44 -22.33
CA LEU A 404 18.92 -2.89 -21.79
C LEU A 404 18.05 -1.71 -21.33
N GLY A 405 18.66 -0.64 -20.82
CA GLY A 405 17.96 0.56 -20.39
C GLY A 405 17.31 1.37 -21.52
N GLN A 406 17.71 1.13 -22.77
CA GLN A 406 17.17 1.78 -23.98
C GLN A 406 16.06 0.95 -24.64
N ILE A 407 15.87 -0.31 -24.21
CA ILE A 407 14.83 -1.21 -24.72
C ILE A 407 13.55 -0.99 -23.93
N ARG A 408 12.41 -0.92 -24.62
CA ARG A 408 11.10 -0.84 -23.97
C ARG A 408 10.88 -2.08 -23.10
N GLU A 409 10.49 -1.86 -21.83
CA GLU A 409 10.34 -2.91 -20.83
C GLU A 409 9.50 -4.11 -21.31
N ALA A 410 8.37 -3.86 -21.99
CA ALA A 410 7.52 -4.91 -22.51
C ALA A 410 8.21 -5.78 -23.57
N ASP A 411 9.10 -5.21 -24.38
CA ASP A 411 9.86 -5.96 -25.39
C ASP A 411 11.02 -6.71 -24.74
N LEU A 412 11.67 -6.08 -23.74
CA LEU A 412 12.73 -6.72 -22.95
C LEU A 412 12.21 -7.99 -22.26
N ARG A 413 11.05 -7.92 -21.59
CA ARG A 413 10.43 -9.09 -20.91
C ARG A 413 9.93 -10.18 -21.86
N ARG A 414 9.68 -9.84 -23.11
CA ARG A 414 9.39 -10.84 -24.16
C ARG A 414 10.65 -11.53 -24.69
N LEU A 415 11.79 -10.85 -24.63
CA LEU A 415 13.05 -11.37 -25.16
C LEU A 415 13.88 -12.11 -24.11
N LEU A 416 13.86 -11.63 -22.85
CA LEU A 416 14.61 -12.19 -21.74
C LEU A 416 13.70 -12.85 -20.71
N GLY A 417 13.95 -14.10 -20.39
CA GLY A 417 13.26 -14.85 -19.35
C GLY A 417 14.23 -15.32 -18.27
N LEU A 418 13.82 -15.19 -17.00
CA LEU A 418 14.55 -15.69 -15.84
C LEU A 418 13.64 -16.61 -15.03
N ILE A 419 14.10 -17.82 -14.73
CA ILE A 419 13.54 -18.64 -13.66
C ILE A 419 14.46 -18.48 -12.45
N PRO A 420 13.99 -17.86 -11.37
CA PRO A 420 14.77 -17.72 -10.14
C PRO A 420 14.87 -19.06 -9.39
N GLN A 421 15.76 -19.12 -8.42
CA GLN A 421 15.98 -20.29 -7.55
C GLN A 421 14.70 -20.77 -6.86
N GLU A 422 13.88 -19.84 -6.35
CA GLU A 422 12.57 -20.14 -5.77
C GLU A 422 11.48 -20.01 -6.83
N ALA A 423 10.92 -21.14 -7.25
CA ALA A 423 9.81 -21.16 -8.19
C ALA A 423 8.50 -20.77 -7.52
N TYR A 424 7.77 -19.82 -8.11
CA TYR A 424 6.46 -19.38 -7.65
C TYR A 424 5.33 -19.98 -8.48
N VAL A 425 4.29 -20.46 -7.79
CA VAL A 425 3.05 -20.97 -8.41
C VAL A 425 1.89 -20.10 -7.93
N PHE A 426 1.13 -19.55 -8.87
CA PHE A 426 -0.04 -18.72 -8.60
C PHE A 426 -1.23 -19.60 -8.21
N ALA A 427 -2.06 -19.13 -7.28
CA ALA A 427 -3.35 -19.75 -7.02
C ALA A 427 -4.23 -19.65 -8.27
N GLY A 428 -4.77 -20.76 -8.74
CA GLY A 428 -5.53 -20.86 -9.98
C GLY A 428 -5.37 -22.24 -10.62
N SER A 429 -5.83 -22.42 -11.87
CA SER A 429 -5.67 -23.68 -12.57
C SER A 429 -4.21 -23.93 -13.01
N LEU A 430 -3.86 -25.20 -13.21
CA LEU A 430 -2.55 -25.57 -13.75
C LEU A 430 -2.37 -24.96 -15.17
N ARG A 431 -3.42 -24.92 -15.97
CA ARG A 431 -3.46 -24.26 -17.29
C ARG A 431 -3.06 -22.79 -17.19
N GLU A 432 -3.71 -22.02 -16.31
CA GLU A 432 -3.42 -20.60 -16.10
C GLU A 432 -1.97 -20.39 -15.66
N ASN A 433 -1.44 -21.25 -14.82
CA ASN A 433 -0.04 -21.20 -14.40
C ASN A 433 0.93 -21.45 -15.55
N LEU A 434 0.66 -22.43 -16.43
CA LEU A 434 1.52 -22.75 -17.58
C LEU A 434 1.45 -21.66 -18.67
N THR A 435 0.26 -21.13 -18.95
CA THR A 435 0.05 -20.14 -20.00
C THR A 435 0.29 -18.69 -19.55
N TYR A 436 0.69 -18.48 -18.31
CA TYR A 436 0.86 -17.14 -17.71
C TYR A 436 1.72 -16.17 -18.54
N LEU A 437 2.81 -16.68 -19.15
CA LEU A 437 3.69 -15.90 -20.04
C LEU A 437 3.31 -16.01 -21.52
N ALA A 438 2.37 -16.86 -21.86
CA ALA A 438 1.89 -17.11 -23.22
C ALA A 438 0.37 -17.35 -23.22
N PRO A 439 -0.46 -16.32 -22.98
CA PRO A 439 -1.92 -16.49 -22.81
C PRO A 439 -2.63 -17.04 -24.04
N HIS A 440 -1.99 -16.98 -25.22
CA HIS A 440 -2.53 -17.44 -26.48
C HIS A 440 -1.93 -18.79 -26.93
N ALA A 441 -1.18 -19.49 -26.07
CA ALA A 441 -0.63 -20.80 -26.38
C ALA A 441 -1.76 -21.81 -26.66
N GLY A 442 -1.65 -22.53 -27.80
CA GLY A 442 -2.62 -23.55 -28.19
C GLY A 442 -2.45 -24.84 -27.40
N GLU A 443 -3.45 -25.73 -27.50
CA GLU A 443 -3.41 -27.06 -26.84
C GLU A 443 -2.20 -27.90 -27.28
N ARG A 444 -1.77 -27.76 -28.55
CA ARG A 444 -0.57 -28.44 -29.06
C ARG A 444 0.71 -27.95 -28.40
N ASP A 445 0.83 -26.64 -28.19
CA ASP A 445 2.00 -26.03 -27.55
C ASP A 445 2.06 -26.44 -26.09
N LEU A 446 0.91 -26.45 -25.42
CA LEU A 446 0.77 -26.92 -24.02
C LEU A 446 1.19 -28.39 -23.90
N ALA A 447 0.67 -29.28 -24.75
CA ALA A 447 1.03 -30.70 -24.74
C ALA A 447 2.53 -30.90 -25.00
N ALA A 448 3.09 -30.15 -25.96
CA ALA A 448 4.52 -30.20 -26.26
C ALA A 448 5.38 -29.75 -25.08
N ALA A 449 4.99 -28.67 -24.38
CA ALA A 449 5.70 -28.17 -23.20
C ALA A 449 5.63 -29.16 -22.04
N ILE A 450 4.45 -29.74 -21.77
CA ILE A 450 4.24 -30.74 -20.72
C ILE A 450 5.17 -31.93 -20.95
N THR A 451 5.17 -32.46 -22.17
CA THR A 451 6.03 -33.59 -22.52
C THR A 451 7.51 -33.21 -22.48
N ALA A 452 7.89 -32.03 -22.97
CA ALA A 452 9.29 -31.61 -23.01
C ALA A 452 9.92 -31.51 -21.62
N VAL A 453 9.24 -30.88 -20.68
CA VAL A 453 9.77 -30.65 -19.32
C VAL A 453 9.44 -31.77 -18.32
N GLY A 454 8.61 -32.75 -18.70
CA GLY A 454 8.26 -33.90 -17.86
C GLY A 454 7.15 -33.64 -16.86
N LEU A 455 6.20 -32.78 -17.18
CA LEU A 455 5.01 -32.49 -16.37
C LEU A 455 3.92 -33.57 -16.46
N ASP A 456 4.04 -34.55 -17.33
CA ASP A 456 3.01 -35.58 -17.62
C ASP A 456 2.47 -36.23 -16.33
N ARG A 457 3.36 -36.63 -15.42
CA ARG A 457 3.00 -37.26 -14.14
C ARG A 457 2.23 -36.31 -13.22
N LEU A 458 2.64 -35.03 -13.17
CA LEU A 458 1.97 -34.03 -12.35
C LEU A 458 0.56 -33.74 -12.87
N VAL A 459 0.40 -33.56 -14.18
CA VAL A 459 -0.90 -33.36 -14.85
C VAL A 459 -1.84 -34.54 -14.54
N ALA A 460 -1.36 -35.77 -14.66
CA ALA A 460 -2.15 -36.98 -14.37
C ALA A 460 -2.54 -37.05 -12.88
N ARG A 461 -1.61 -36.75 -11.97
CA ARG A 461 -1.86 -36.74 -10.51
C ARG A 461 -2.90 -35.71 -10.10
N LEU A 462 -2.88 -34.53 -10.71
CA LEU A 462 -3.82 -33.45 -10.42
C LEU A 462 -5.20 -33.63 -11.07
N GLY A 463 -5.34 -34.57 -12.01
CA GLY A 463 -6.60 -34.81 -12.73
C GLY A 463 -6.81 -33.94 -13.96
N GLY A 464 -5.75 -33.30 -14.49
CA GLY A 464 -5.80 -32.53 -15.72
C GLY A 464 -5.33 -31.08 -15.58
N LEU A 465 -5.40 -30.34 -16.68
CA LEU A 465 -4.91 -28.96 -16.75
C LEU A 465 -5.82 -27.95 -16.04
N ASP A 466 -7.08 -28.24 -15.89
CA ASP A 466 -8.06 -27.35 -15.28
C ASP A 466 -8.15 -27.53 -13.75
N ALA A 467 -7.33 -28.46 -13.18
CA ALA A 467 -7.20 -28.65 -11.76
C ALA A 467 -6.67 -27.39 -11.06
N GLN A 468 -7.32 -26.99 -9.99
CA GLN A 468 -6.88 -25.87 -9.15
C GLN A 468 -5.64 -26.26 -8.36
N VAL A 469 -4.67 -25.36 -8.32
CA VAL A 469 -3.40 -25.57 -7.62
C VAL A 469 -3.13 -24.43 -6.66
N THR A 470 -2.61 -24.76 -5.49
CA THR A 470 -2.08 -23.82 -4.52
C THR A 470 -0.61 -24.13 -4.21
N ALA A 471 0.18 -23.11 -3.91
CA ALA A 471 1.60 -23.31 -3.64
C ALA A 471 1.88 -24.25 -2.44
N GLY A 472 0.95 -24.37 -1.48
CA GLY A 472 1.10 -25.24 -0.30
C GLY A 472 0.94 -26.72 -0.59
N GLU A 473 0.28 -27.11 -1.69
CA GLU A 473 -0.03 -28.50 -2.05
C GLU A 473 1.02 -29.16 -2.96
N LEU A 474 1.99 -28.37 -3.42
CA LEU A 474 3.01 -28.80 -4.36
C LEU A 474 4.37 -28.94 -3.67
N SER A 475 5.10 -29.99 -4.01
CA SER A 475 6.51 -30.13 -3.64
C SER A 475 7.37 -29.07 -4.34
N ALA A 476 8.58 -28.83 -3.82
CA ALA A 476 9.52 -27.88 -4.42
C ALA A 476 9.87 -28.25 -5.88
N GLY A 477 10.06 -29.54 -6.17
CA GLY A 477 10.31 -30.02 -7.54
C GLY A 477 9.12 -29.81 -8.49
N GLU A 478 7.89 -30.03 -8.03
CA GLU A 478 6.69 -29.78 -8.81
C GLU A 478 6.50 -28.30 -9.14
N LYS A 479 6.79 -27.40 -8.18
CA LYS A 479 6.81 -25.95 -8.43
C LYS A 479 7.84 -25.57 -9.49
N GLN A 480 9.04 -26.16 -9.42
CA GLN A 480 10.07 -25.94 -10.44
C GLN A 480 9.63 -26.46 -11.82
N LEU A 481 9.02 -27.63 -11.92
CA LEU A 481 8.50 -28.16 -13.19
C LEU A 481 7.43 -27.23 -13.79
N ILE A 482 6.50 -26.69 -12.97
CA ILE A 482 5.49 -25.72 -13.44
C ILE A 482 6.16 -24.44 -13.95
N ALA A 483 7.15 -23.90 -13.23
CA ALA A 483 7.90 -22.72 -13.65
C ALA A 483 8.68 -22.96 -14.96
N LEU A 484 9.29 -24.14 -15.11
CA LEU A 484 9.96 -24.56 -16.33
C LEU A 484 8.97 -24.68 -17.50
N GLY A 485 7.80 -25.32 -17.31
CA GLY A 485 6.75 -25.41 -18.34
C GLY A 485 6.24 -24.04 -18.77
N ARG A 486 6.00 -23.13 -17.83
CA ARG A 486 5.64 -21.72 -18.08
C ARG A 486 6.68 -21.00 -18.93
N MET A 487 7.96 -21.14 -18.59
CA MET A 487 9.05 -20.52 -19.33
C MET A 487 9.27 -21.18 -20.69
N TYR A 488 9.06 -22.47 -20.81
CA TYR A 488 9.17 -23.18 -22.07
C TYR A 488 8.17 -22.67 -23.12
N LEU A 489 6.96 -22.32 -22.69
CA LEU A 489 5.90 -21.72 -23.52
C LEU A 489 6.15 -20.23 -23.81
N SER A 490 6.99 -19.56 -23.05
CA SER A 490 7.21 -18.11 -23.20
C SER A 490 7.86 -17.78 -24.55
N PRO A 491 7.66 -16.56 -25.12
CA PRO A 491 8.32 -16.12 -26.34
C PRO A 491 9.80 -15.75 -26.15
N ALA A 492 10.35 -15.90 -24.94
CA ALA A 492 11.71 -15.46 -24.61
C ALA A 492 12.76 -16.14 -25.50
N ARG A 493 13.65 -15.34 -26.09
CA ARG A 493 14.77 -15.77 -26.93
C ARG A 493 16.03 -16.08 -26.10
N VAL A 494 16.19 -15.43 -24.97
CA VAL A 494 17.24 -15.72 -24.00
C VAL A 494 16.58 -16.19 -22.72
N VAL A 495 16.93 -17.37 -22.25
CA VAL A 495 16.42 -17.96 -21.01
C VAL A 495 17.56 -18.17 -20.04
N ILE A 496 17.39 -17.66 -18.83
CA ILE A 496 18.33 -17.84 -17.72
C ILE A 496 17.68 -18.72 -16.67
N LEU A 497 18.30 -19.84 -16.34
CA LEU A 497 17.88 -20.77 -15.29
C LEU A 497 18.79 -20.57 -14.07
N ASP A 498 18.31 -19.89 -13.04
CA ASP A 498 19.06 -19.68 -11.80
C ASP A 498 18.73 -20.78 -10.80
N GLU A 499 19.52 -21.86 -10.80
CA GLU A 499 19.30 -23.06 -9.99
C GLU A 499 17.89 -23.64 -10.11
N ALA A 500 17.22 -23.38 -11.24
CA ALA A 500 15.81 -23.66 -11.45
C ALA A 500 15.46 -25.17 -11.50
N THR A 501 16.48 -26.05 -11.49
CA THR A 501 16.36 -27.51 -11.49
C THR A 501 16.88 -28.15 -10.22
N ALA A 502 17.29 -27.38 -9.22
CA ALA A 502 17.99 -27.87 -8.01
C ALA A 502 17.18 -28.88 -7.19
N ASN A 503 15.85 -28.76 -7.17
CA ASN A 503 14.94 -29.67 -6.45
C ASN A 503 14.39 -30.81 -7.32
N LEU A 504 14.88 -30.96 -8.54
CA LEU A 504 14.53 -32.09 -9.42
C LEU A 504 15.50 -33.26 -9.20
N ASP A 505 15.00 -34.46 -9.48
CA ASP A 505 15.88 -35.63 -9.60
C ASP A 505 16.77 -35.49 -10.85
N PRO A 506 17.91 -36.18 -10.91
CA PRO A 506 18.88 -36.03 -12.02
C PRO A 506 18.29 -36.32 -13.42
N VAL A 507 17.30 -37.20 -13.52
CA VAL A 507 16.65 -37.55 -14.78
C VAL A 507 15.71 -36.44 -15.24
N ALA A 508 14.91 -35.90 -14.33
CA ALA A 508 14.01 -34.78 -14.60
C ALA A 508 14.82 -33.50 -14.93
N GLU A 509 15.92 -33.23 -14.21
CA GLU A 509 16.84 -32.15 -14.49
C GLU A 509 17.41 -32.26 -15.91
N ALA A 510 18.00 -33.42 -16.27
CA ALA A 510 18.58 -33.65 -17.59
C ALA A 510 17.53 -33.49 -18.70
N ARG A 511 16.30 -33.97 -18.48
CA ARG A 511 15.19 -33.84 -19.42
C ARG A 511 14.82 -32.36 -19.65
N ALA A 512 14.65 -31.60 -18.56
CA ALA A 512 14.29 -30.20 -18.64
C ALA A 512 15.38 -29.37 -19.33
N GLU A 513 16.63 -29.48 -18.93
CA GLU A 513 17.74 -28.75 -19.57
C GLU A 513 17.90 -29.12 -21.04
N ALA A 514 17.82 -30.42 -21.40
CA ALA A 514 17.85 -30.86 -22.80
C ALA A 514 16.66 -30.31 -23.61
N ALA A 515 15.49 -30.12 -23.01
CA ALA A 515 14.35 -29.48 -23.66
C ALA A 515 14.66 -28.01 -23.98
N PHE A 516 15.21 -27.26 -23.01
CA PHE A 516 15.59 -25.87 -23.23
C PHE A 516 16.77 -25.72 -24.20
N ALA A 517 17.75 -26.62 -24.18
CA ALA A 517 18.86 -26.61 -25.14
C ALA A 517 18.44 -26.84 -26.59
N ARG A 518 17.32 -27.56 -26.81
CA ARG A 518 16.73 -27.76 -28.14
C ARG A 518 15.82 -26.61 -28.58
N ARG A 519 15.42 -25.75 -27.65
CA ARG A 519 14.57 -24.59 -27.95
C ARG A 519 15.38 -23.52 -28.70
N PRO A 520 14.80 -22.86 -29.72
CA PRO A 520 15.48 -21.75 -30.40
C PRO A 520 15.81 -20.62 -29.40
N GLY A 521 17.05 -20.14 -29.42
CA GLY A 521 17.52 -19.05 -28.59
C GLY A 521 18.69 -19.43 -27.67
N THR A 522 19.10 -18.50 -26.83
CA THR A 522 20.22 -18.65 -25.92
C THR A 522 19.76 -19.21 -24.57
N LEU A 523 20.49 -20.22 -24.07
CA LEU A 523 20.28 -20.80 -22.75
C LEU A 523 21.48 -20.49 -21.85
N ILE A 524 21.21 -19.87 -20.70
CA ILE A 524 22.21 -19.64 -19.65
C ILE A 524 21.75 -20.41 -18.41
N VAL A 525 22.57 -21.35 -17.93
CA VAL A 525 22.27 -22.15 -16.74
C VAL A 525 23.26 -21.81 -15.63
N ILE A 526 22.75 -21.29 -14.51
CA ILE A 526 23.55 -21.21 -13.29
C ILE A 526 23.54 -22.59 -12.66
N ALA A 527 24.69 -23.28 -12.79
CA ALA A 527 24.78 -24.67 -12.44
C ALA A 527 25.26 -24.88 -11.00
N HIS A 528 24.56 -25.77 -10.31
CA HIS A 528 24.90 -26.27 -8.98
C HIS A 528 25.40 -27.73 -9.00
N ARG A 529 25.31 -28.37 -10.17
CA ARG A 529 25.77 -29.75 -10.39
C ARG A 529 26.71 -29.80 -11.59
N ILE A 530 27.67 -30.71 -11.51
CA ILE A 530 28.64 -30.92 -12.60
C ILE A 530 27.95 -31.42 -13.87
N SER A 531 26.87 -32.19 -13.72
CA SER A 531 26.06 -32.72 -14.83
C SER A 531 25.54 -31.59 -15.73
N SER A 532 25.06 -30.48 -15.17
CA SER A 532 24.61 -29.30 -15.93
C SER A 532 25.75 -28.60 -16.64
N ALA A 533 26.91 -28.45 -15.98
CA ALA A 533 28.08 -27.86 -16.61
C ALA A 533 28.60 -28.70 -17.79
N ARG A 534 28.59 -30.03 -17.67
CA ARG A 534 29.01 -30.94 -18.76
C ARG A 534 28.08 -30.93 -19.99
N ARG A 535 26.78 -30.60 -19.79
CA ARG A 535 25.81 -30.49 -20.91
C ARG A 535 25.95 -29.18 -21.69
N ALA A 536 26.56 -28.15 -21.11
CA ALA A 536 26.72 -26.87 -21.76
C ALA A 536 27.81 -26.91 -22.85
N GLN A 537 27.61 -26.14 -23.90
CA GLN A 537 28.61 -25.95 -24.96
C GLN A 537 29.82 -25.15 -24.45
N GLN A 538 29.58 -24.29 -23.46
CA GLN A 538 30.59 -23.43 -22.87
C GLN A 538 30.34 -23.22 -21.39
N ILE A 539 31.39 -23.14 -20.62
CA ILE A 539 31.33 -22.87 -19.18
C ILE A 539 32.02 -21.54 -18.89
N LEU A 540 31.38 -20.74 -18.08
CA LEU A 540 31.94 -19.54 -17.46
C LEU A 540 32.17 -19.84 -15.98
N LEU A 541 33.40 -19.88 -15.55
CA LEU A 541 33.79 -20.02 -14.16
C LEU A 541 34.03 -18.63 -13.58
N LEU A 542 33.23 -18.27 -12.56
CA LEU A 542 33.46 -17.06 -11.76
C LEU A 542 34.42 -17.40 -10.62
N ASP A 543 35.56 -16.69 -10.57
CA ASP A 543 36.63 -16.85 -9.57
C ASP A 543 37.03 -15.47 -9.01
N GLY A 544 36.23 -14.99 -8.02
CA GLY A 544 36.44 -13.65 -7.47
C GLY A 544 36.33 -12.57 -8.55
N ASP A 545 37.43 -11.89 -8.80
CA ASP A 545 37.53 -10.79 -9.76
C ASP A 545 37.87 -11.27 -11.19
N SER A 546 38.04 -12.60 -11.41
CA SER A 546 38.36 -13.18 -12.70
C SER A 546 37.27 -14.09 -13.24
N VAL A 547 37.20 -14.19 -14.56
CA VAL A 547 36.27 -15.10 -15.25
C VAL A 547 37.07 -15.97 -16.23
N HIS A 548 36.96 -17.28 -16.05
CA HIS A 548 37.58 -18.25 -16.94
C HIS A 548 36.51 -18.83 -17.86
N ARG A 549 36.83 -19.00 -19.13
CA ARG A 549 35.93 -19.48 -20.17
C ARG A 549 36.53 -20.68 -20.89
N GLY A 550 35.78 -21.75 -21.05
CA GLY A 550 36.26 -22.94 -21.75
C GLY A 550 35.17 -24.04 -21.81
N THR A 551 35.55 -25.17 -22.36
CA THR A 551 34.81 -26.42 -22.24
C THR A 551 35.09 -27.07 -20.89
N HIS A 552 34.35 -28.13 -20.54
CA HIS A 552 34.61 -28.91 -19.33
C HIS A 552 36.04 -29.40 -19.25
N ASP A 553 36.53 -30.02 -20.32
CA ASP A 553 37.85 -30.61 -20.38
C ASP A 553 38.97 -29.56 -20.36
N ASP A 554 38.74 -28.39 -20.95
CA ASP A 554 39.67 -27.27 -20.89
C ASP A 554 39.82 -26.74 -19.48
N LEU A 555 38.70 -26.47 -18.81
CA LEU A 555 38.70 -25.88 -17.48
C LEU A 555 39.23 -26.84 -16.40
N VAL A 556 38.98 -28.14 -16.52
CA VAL A 556 39.58 -29.14 -15.61
C VAL A 556 41.13 -29.10 -15.68
N ARG A 557 41.68 -28.84 -16.89
CA ARG A 557 43.14 -28.78 -17.07
C ARG A 557 43.76 -27.44 -16.71
N THR A 558 43.02 -26.35 -16.90
CA THR A 558 43.59 -24.99 -16.82
C THR A 558 43.21 -24.25 -15.54
N SER A 559 42.16 -24.66 -14.83
CA SER A 559 41.71 -23.99 -13.62
C SER A 559 41.69 -24.94 -12.41
N PRO A 560 42.59 -24.74 -11.45
CA PRO A 560 42.56 -25.51 -10.19
C PRO A 560 41.23 -25.40 -9.47
N LEU A 561 40.65 -24.19 -9.41
CA LEU A 561 39.33 -23.98 -8.78
C LEU A 561 38.22 -24.82 -9.44
N TYR A 562 38.22 -24.91 -10.78
CA TYR A 562 37.20 -25.73 -11.46
C TYR A 562 37.41 -27.22 -11.19
N ALA A 563 38.69 -27.69 -11.17
CA ALA A 563 39.01 -29.07 -10.82
C ALA A 563 38.57 -29.43 -9.39
N ASP A 564 38.78 -28.51 -8.43
CA ASP A 564 38.33 -28.69 -7.04
C ASP A 564 36.79 -28.72 -6.95
N LEU A 565 36.09 -27.82 -7.66
CA LEU A 565 34.62 -27.83 -7.71
C LEU A 565 34.09 -29.16 -8.29
N VAL A 566 34.72 -29.68 -9.35
CA VAL A 566 34.39 -30.98 -9.93
C VAL A 566 34.58 -32.10 -8.91
N GLY A 567 35.71 -32.13 -8.20
CA GLY A 567 35.99 -33.12 -7.17
C GLY A 567 34.94 -33.09 -6.01
N HIS A 568 34.55 -31.90 -5.55
CA HIS A 568 33.52 -31.75 -4.53
C HIS A 568 32.12 -32.17 -5.01
N TRP A 569 31.80 -31.96 -6.28
CA TRP A 569 30.50 -32.33 -6.87
C TRP A 569 30.42 -33.84 -7.11
N ASP A 570 31.49 -34.48 -7.59
CA ASP A 570 31.57 -35.93 -7.81
C ASP A 570 31.35 -36.74 -6.48
N VAL A 571 31.80 -36.18 -5.34
CA VAL A 571 31.61 -36.81 -4.01
C VAL A 571 30.13 -36.70 -3.55
N ARG A 572 29.38 -35.69 -4.01
CA ARG A 572 27.98 -35.47 -3.61
C ARG A 572 26.95 -36.18 -4.52
N GLU A 573 27.32 -36.56 -5.73
CA GLU A 573 26.44 -37.38 -6.60
C GLU A 573 26.52 -38.84 -6.15
N PRO A 574 25.43 -39.47 -5.68
CA PRO A 574 25.46 -40.88 -5.28
C PRO A 574 25.76 -41.78 -6.47
N ALA A 575 26.50 -42.86 -6.23
CA ALA A 575 27.01 -43.84 -7.22
C ALA A 575 25.97 -44.49 -8.16
N ALA A 576 24.67 -44.16 -8.00
CA ALA A 576 23.57 -44.68 -8.82
C ALA A 576 23.57 -44.19 -10.29
N ALA A 577 24.31 -43.15 -10.64
CA ALA A 577 24.36 -42.62 -12.00
C ALA A 577 25.48 -43.22 -12.88
N ARG A 578 26.28 -44.14 -12.37
CA ARG A 578 27.42 -44.74 -13.11
C ARG A 578 27.08 -46.03 -13.89
N LEU A 579 25.82 -46.46 -13.81
CA LEU A 579 25.35 -47.73 -14.45
C LEU A 579 24.17 -47.53 -15.40
N SER A 580 24.28 -46.56 -16.28
CA SER A 580 23.38 -46.53 -17.45
C SER A 580 24.11 -45.92 -18.67
#